data_1142fcc5ddf22005047a85a31219d318
#
_entry.id   1142fcc5ddf22005047a85a31219d318
#
_cell.length_a   1.000
_cell.length_b   1.000
_cell.length_c   1.000
_cell.angle_alpha   90.00
_cell.angle_beta   90.00
_cell.angle_gamma   90.00
#
_symmetry.space_group_name_H-M   'P 1'
#
loop_
_entity.id
_entity.type
_entity.pdbx_description
1 polymer ?
#
loop_
_entity_poly.entity_id
_entity_poly.type
_entity_poly.pdbx_seq_one_letter_code
_entity_poly.pdbx_strand_id
1 'polypeptide(L)'
;MNNRNLKNGILGGLAGGAVFGMMMAMMGMLPMIGAMAGYPSALYGMVVHMAISAVIGGQFALLFGNRPNSSGRGVGYGLAYGGAWWVLGPLTLMPLFMGMGLGVNWNLQAATQMLPSLMGHLVFGALLGGVYSWLQDDVRRLAHAQSV
;
A
#
# COMPACT_ATOMS: atom_id res chain seq x y z
N MET A 1 10.26 17.27 -7.76
CA MET A 1 10.13 16.12 -6.81
C MET A 1 11.53 15.66 -6.43
N ASN A 2 11.79 15.50 -5.14
CA ASN A 2 13.09 15.03 -4.68
C ASN A 2 13.13 13.49 -4.79
N ASN A 3 14.15 12.94 -5.48
CA ASN A 3 14.35 11.49 -5.65
C ASN A 3 14.33 10.74 -4.31
N ARG A 4 14.66 11.40 -3.21
CA ARG A 4 14.61 10.86 -1.85
C ARG A 4 13.18 10.59 -1.38
N ASN A 5 12.24 11.50 -1.66
CA ASN A 5 10.83 11.30 -1.29
C ASN A 5 10.28 10.05 -1.98
N LEU A 6 10.60 9.87 -3.25
CA LEU A 6 10.19 8.69 -4.01
C LEU A 6 10.76 7.41 -3.42
N LYS A 7 12.06 7.39 -3.10
CA LYS A 7 12.71 6.25 -2.44
C LYS A 7 12.06 5.91 -1.10
N ASN A 8 11.81 6.92 -0.26
CA ASN A 8 11.16 6.72 1.04
C ASN A 8 9.73 6.18 0.90
N GLY A 9 8.98 6.63 -0.11
CA GLY A 9 7.67 6.08 -0.41
C GLY A 9 7.72 4.62 -0.86
N ILE A 10 8.64 4.27 -1.74
CA ILE A 10 8.86 2.89 -2.18
C ILE A 10 9.24 2.00 -0.98
N LEU A 11 10.16 2.44 -0.12
CA LEU A 11 10.55 1.69 1.07
C LEU A 11 9.39 1.50 2.05
N GLY A 12 8.61 2.55 2.29
CA GLY A 12 7.38 2.47 3.09
C GLY A 12 6.36 1.51 2.49
N GLY A 13 6.17 1.57 1.16
CA GLY A 13 5.30 0.65 0.43
C GLY A 13 5.76 -0.81 0.53
N LEU A 14 7.06 -1.07 0.40
CA LEU A 14 7.62 -2.41 0.56
C LEU A 14 7.47 -2.92 2.00
N ALA A 15 7.70 -2.07 3.01
CA ALA A 15 7.51 -2.44 4.41
C ALA A 15 6.04 -2.80 4.72
N GLY A 16 5.10 -1.96 4.32
CA GLY A 16 3.66 -2.24 4.45
C GLY A 16 3.23 -3.44 3.63
N GLY A 17 3.77 -3.58 2.40
CA GLY A 17 3.52 -4.69 1.51
C GLY A 17 4.00 -6.03 2.04
N ALA A 18 5.16 -6.07 2.71
CA ALA A 18 5.67 -7.30 3.33
C ALA A 18 4.70 -7.81 4.41
N VAL A 19 4.23 -6.92 5.29
CA VAL A 19 3.28 -7.30 6.36
C VAL A 19 1.93 -7.71 5.77
N PHE A 20 1.39 -6.92 4.84
CA PHE A 20 0.12 -7.28 4.19
C PHE A 20 0.23 -8.55 3.36
N GLY A 21 1.36 -8.75 2.65
CA GLY A 21 1.65 -9.98 1.90
C GLY A 21 1.68 -11.22 2.80
N MET A 22 2.26 -11.11 4.01
CA MET A 22 2.21 -12.20 5.00
C MET A 22 0.77 -12.47 5.47
N MET A 23 -0.04 -11.44 5.70
CA MET A 23 -1.46 -11.62 6.03
C MET A 23 -2.20 -12.34 4.89
N MET A 24 -1.97 -11.96 3.63
CA MET A 24 -2.54 -12.63 2.47
C MET A 24 -2.04 -14.08 2.32
N ALA A 25 -0.78 -14.35 2.63
CA ALA A 25 -0.23 -15.72 2.63
C ALA A 25 -0.99 -16.61 3.63
N MET A 26 -1.20 -16.11 4.85
CA MET A 26 -1.95 -16.84 5.90
C MET A 26 -3.42 -17.08 5.50
N MET A 27 -4.03 -16.19 4.72
CA MET A 27 -5.39 -16.33 4.22
C MET A 27 -5.49 -17.10 2.89
N GLY A 28 -4.37 -17.58 2.31
CA GLY A 28 -4.37 -18.28 1.04
C GLY A 28 -4.72 -17.41 -0.18
N MET A 29 -4.58 -16.08 -0.08
CA MET A 29 -5.01 -15.14 -1.14
C MET A 29 -3.94 -14.87 -2.20
N LEU A 30 -2.67 -15.18 -1.94
CA LEU A 30 -1.58 -14.89 -2.88
C LEU A 30 -1.70 -15.57 -4.25
N PRO A 31 -2.18 -16.84 -4.38
CA PRO A 31 -2.38 -17.43 -5.70
C PRO A 31 -3.34 -16.65 -6.59
N MET A 32 -4.35 -15.99 -6.02
CA MET A 32 -5.30 -15.14 -6.74
C MET A 32 -4.60 -13.88 -7.29
N ILE A 33 -3.69 -13.26 -6.52
CA ILE A 33 -2.88 -12.14 -6.98
C ILE A 33 -1.95 -12.60 -8.13
N GLY A 34 -1.36 -13.80 -8.01
CA GLY A 34 -0.55 -14.39 -9.08
C GLY A 34 -1.36 -14.67 -10.36
N ALA A 35 -2.60 -15.14 -10.22
CA ALA A 35 -3.49 -15.40 -11.34
C ALA A 35 -3.82 -14.14 -12.15
N MET A 36 -3.95 -12.97 -11.51
CA MET A 36 -4.14 -11.68 -12.21
C MET A 36 -2.99 -11.34 -13.16
N ALA A 37 -1.78 -11.84 -12.87
CA ALA A 37 -0.59 -11.68 -13.72
C ALA A 37 -0.26 -12.95 -14.53
N GLY A 38 -1.21 -13.89 -14.67
CA GLY A 38 -1.14 -15.05 -15.54
C GLY A 38 -0.58 -16.33 -14.90
N TYR A 39 -0.13 -16.31 -13.63
CA TYR A 39 0.41 -17.52 -12.99
C TYR A 39 -0.08 -17.69 -11.54
N PRO A 40 -1.03 -18.61 -11.27
CA PRO A 40 -1.69 -18.77 -9.97
C PRO A 40 -0.80 -19.53 -8.96
N SER A 41 0.26 -18.89 -8.48
CA SER A 41 1.11 -19.44 -7.41
C SER A 41 1.29 -18.43 -6.27
N ALA A 42 1.47 -18.91 -5.05
CA ALA A 42 1.64 -18.03 -3.88
C ALA A 42 2.96 -17.24 -3.95
N LEU A 43 4.04 -17.87 -4.41
CA LEU A 43 5.34 -17.22 -4.55
C LEU A 43 5.28 -16.10 -5.62
N TYR A 44 4.72 -16.41 -6.77
CA TYR A 44 4.57 -15.44 -7.85
C TYR A 44 3.60 -14.31 -7.42
N GLY A 45 2.50 -14.65 -6.75
CA GLY A 45 1.58 -13.67 -6.18
C GLY A 45 2.25 -12.73 -5.18
N MET A 46 3.17 -13.23 -4.34
CA MET A 46 3.96 -12.39 -3.45
C MET A 46 4.85 -11.41 -4.22
N VAL A 47 5.53 -11.87 -5.27
CA VAL A 47 6.36 -10.98 -6.11
C VAL A 47 5.53 -9.88 -6.75
N VAL A 48 4.38 -10.24 -7.35
CA VAL A 48 3.44 -9.28 -7.94
C VAL A 48 2.92 -8.30 -6.90
N HIS A 49 2.53 -8.79 -5.72
CA HIS A 49 2.07 -7.94 -4.61
C HIS A 49 3.16 -6.96 -4.15
N MET A 50 4.39 -7.38 -4.04
CA MET A 50 5.51 -6.51 -3.66
C MET A 50 5.80 -5.45 -4.72
N ALA A 51 5.71 -5.80 -6.01
CA ALA A 51 5.84 -4.84 -7.10
C ALA A 51 4.73 -3.77 -7.06
N ILE A 52 3.48 -4.20 -6.87
CA ILE A 52 2.33 -3.30 -6.70
C ILE A 52 2.54 -2.40 -5.47
N SER A 53 3.00 -2.96 -4.36
CA SER A 53 3.26 -2.23 -3.11
C SER A 53 4.34 -1.14 -3.28
N ALA A 54 5.39 -1.43 -4.06
CA ALA A 54 6.42 -0.44 -4.39
C ALA A 54 5.86 0.71 -5.23
N VAL A 55 5.04 0.41 -6.23
CA VAL A 55 4.38 1.42 -7.08
C VAL A 55 3.43 2.29 -6.26
N ILE A 56 2.57 1.68 -5.43
CA ILE A 56 1.63 2.38 -4.55
C ILE A 56 2.37 3.25 -3.54
N GLY A 57 3.49 2.77 -2.98
CA GLY A 57 4.35 3.55 -2.09
C GLY A 57 4.98 4.76 -2.80
N GLY A 58 5.44 4.58 -4.04
CA GLY A 58 5.92 5.67 -4.88
C GLY A 58 4.84 6.73 -5.15
N GLN A 59 3.62 6.31 -5.46
CA GLN A 59 2.47 7.20 -5.65
C GLN A 59 2.12 7.96 -4.36
N PHE A 60 2.19 7.31 -3.19
CA PHE A 60 2.01 7.98 -1.91
C PHE A 60 2.98 9.15 -1.74
N ALA A 61 4.26 8.95 -2.07
CA ALA A 61 5.27 10.00 -2.02
C ALA A 61 4.98 11.15 -2.99
N LEU A 62 4.41 10.86 -4.17
CA LEU A 62 3.98 11.88 -5.13
C LEU A 62 2.86 12.76 -4.57
N LEU A 63 1.87 12.14 -3.93
CA LEU A 63 0.67 12.83 -3.43
C LEU A 63 0.94 13.60 -2.13
N PHE A 64 1.77 13.05 -1.24
CA PHE A 64 1.95 13.55 0.12
C PHE A 64 3.37 14.04 0.43
N GLY A 65 4.32 13.94 -0.51
CA GLY A 65 5.75 14.21 -0.29
C GLY A 65 6.12 15.63 0.13
N ASN A 66 5.27 16.61 -0.16
CA ASN A 66 5.50 18.03 0.20
C ASN A 66 4.70 18.47 1.45
N ARG A 67 3.98 17.57 2.10
CA ARG A 67 3.18 17.92 3.27
C ARG A 67 4.03 17.84 4.55
N PRO A 68 3.83 18.75 5.53
CA PRO A 68 4.51 18.66 6.82
C PRO A 68 4.01 17.43 7.56
N ASN A 69 4.85 16.43 7.68
CA ASN A 69 4.53 15.17 8.31
C ASN A 69 5.20 15.07 9.68
N SER A 70 4.40 15.12 10.74
CA SER A 70 4.74 14.40 11.97
C SER A 70 4.37 12.92 11.78
N SER A 71 5.04 12.01 12.50
CA SER A 71 4.78 10.55 12.37
C SER A 71 3.29 10.20 12.50
N GLY A 72 2.55 10.85 13.39
CA GLY A 72 1.11 10.63 13.52
C GLY A 72 0.29 11.07 12.32
N ARG A 73 0.67 12.18 11.65
CA ARG A 73 0.00 12.62 10.41
C ARG A 73 0.30 11.69 9.25
N GLY A 74 1.53 11.18 9.17
CA GLY A 74 1.90 10.20 8.16
C GLY A 74 1.05 8.92 8.25
N VAL A 75 0.86 8.39 9.45
CA VAL A 75 -0.03 7.26 9.68
C VAL A 75 -1.48 7.58 9.29
N GLY A 76 -1.99 8.77 9.64
CA GLY A 76 -3.34 9.19 9.26
C GLY A 76 -3.54 9.28 7.74
N TYR A 77 -2.60 9.89 7.00
CA TYR A 77 -2.62 9.90 5.53
C TYR A 77 -2.50 8.48 4.96
N GLY A 78 -1.65 7.65 5.55
CA GLY A 78 -1.49 6.26 5.15
C GLY A 78 -2.78 5.45 5.32
N LEU A 79 -3.48 5.58 6.45
CA LEU A 79 -4.77 4.91 6.69
C LEU A 79 -5.83 5.33 5.65
N ALA A 80 -5.98 6.63 5.40
CA ALA A 80 -6.92 7.14 4.39
C ALA A 80 -6.56 6.62 2.99
N TYR A 81 -5.27 6.58 2.65
CA TYR A 81 -4.76 6.08 1.39
C TYR A 81 -4.95 4.57 1.24
N GLY A 82 -4.70 3.80 2.30
CA GLY A 82 -4.96 2.36 2.33
C GLY A 82 -6.44 2.05 2.14
N GLY A 83 -7.33 2.79 2.80
CA GLY A 83 -8.78 2.69 2.58
C GLY A 83 -9.20 3.02 1.15
N ALA A 84 -8.62 4.06 0.53
CA ALA A 84 -8.85 4.38 -0.88
C ALA A 84 -8.38 3.24 -1.80
N TRP A 85 -7.22 2.64 -1.54
CA TRP A 85 -6.73 1.49 -2.30
C TRP A 85 -7.55 0.22 -2.08
N TRP A 86 -8.20 0.05 -0.93
CA TRP A 86 -9.17 -1.03 -0.76
C TRP A 86 -10.39 -0.87 -1.69
N VAL A 87 -10.88 0.34 -1.88
CA VAL A 87 -11.96 0.60 -2.84
C VAL A 87 -11.46 0.39 -4.28
N LEU A 88 -10.30 0.95 -4.62
CA LEU A 88 -9.75 0.87 -5.97
C LEU A 88 -9.25 -0.54 -6.32
N GLY A 89 -8.56 -1.22 -5.41
CA GLY A 89 -7.98 -2.55 -5.63
C GLY A 89 -9.05 -3.65 -5.69
N PRO A 90 -9.41 -4.23 -4.53
CA PRO A 90 -10.27 -5.43 -4.50
C PRO A 90 -11.71 -5.18 -4.95
N LEU A 91 -12.27 -3.98 -4.73
CA LEU A 91 -13.66 -3.72 -5.13
C LEU A 91 -13.78 -3.27 -6.59
N THR A 92 -12.73 -2.72 -7.20
CA THR A 92 -12.80 -2.13 -8.54
C THR A 92 -11.89 -2.82 -9.55
N LEU A 93 -10.57 -2.72 -9.37
CA LEU A 93 -9.59 -3.17 -10.35
C LEU A 93 -9.47 -4.69 -10.42
N MET A 94 -9.54 -5.37 -9.29
CA MET A 94 -9.39 -6.82 -9.24
C MET A 94 -10.50 -7.54 -10.03
N PRO A 95 -11.81 -7.30 -9.81
CA PRO A 95 -12.84 -7.91 -10.63
C PRO A 95 -12.75 -7.50 -12.11
N LEU A 96 -12.32 -6.27 -12.40
CA LEU A 96 -12.11 -5.82 -13.76
C LEU A 96 -11.00 -6.64 -14.47
N PHE A 97 -9.86 -6.84 -13.83
CA PHE A 97 -8.76 -7.65 -14.38
C PHE A 97 -9.11 -9.14 -14.49
N MET A 98 -10.01 -9.62 -13.66
CA MET A 98 -10.55 -10.98 -13.75
C MET A 98 -11.67 -11.14 -14.79
N GLY A 99 -11.99 -10.09 -15.56
CA GLY A 99 -13.03 -10.14 -16.60
C GLY A 99 -14.46 -10.13 -16.09
N MET A 100 -14.67 -9.84 -14.81
CA MET A 100 -16.02 -9.82 -14.19
C MET A 100 -16.78 -8.52 -14.49
N GLY A 101 -16.11 -7.48 -14.94
CA GLY A 101 -16.70 -6.18 -15.26
C GLY A 101 -16.52 -5.14 -14.16
N LEU A 102 -16.69 -3.86 -14.56
CA LEU A 102 -16.58 -2.71 -13.66
C LEU A 102 -17.81 -2.64 -12.74
N GLY A 103 -17.57 -2.38 -11.45
CA GLY A 103 -18.64 -2.11 -10.49
C GLY A 103 -19.40 -3.34 -9.96
N VAL A 104 -19.03 -4.54 -10.37
CA VAL A 104 -19.68 -5.79 -9.91
C VAL A 104 -19.63 -5.95 -8.39
N ASN A 105 -18.59 -5.46 -7.74
CA ASN A 105 -18.39 -5.48 -6.29
C ASN A 105 -18.78 -4.16 -5.59
N TRP A 106 -19.41 -3.21 -6.28
CA TRP A 106 -19.86 -1.96 -5.68
C TRP A 106 -21.23 -2.12 -4.98
N ASN A 107 -21.28 -3.04 -4.04
CA ASN A 107 -22.47 -3.31 -3.24
C ASN A 107 -22.07 -3.68 -1.80
N LEU A 108 -23.05 -3.55 -0.88
CA LEU A 108 -22.79 -3.77 0.54
C LEU A 108 -22.38 -5.22 0.85
N GLN A 109 -22.93 -6.19 0.14
CA GLN A 109 -22.59 -7.60 0.35
C GLN A 109 -21.12 -7.88 0.00
N ALA A 110 -20.64 -7.42 -1.15
CA ALA A 110 -19.23 -7.57 -1.53
C ALA A 110 -18.32 -6.80 -0.58
N ALA A 111 -18.67 -5.57 -0.20
CA ALA A 111 -17.90 -4.78 0.75
C ALA A 111 -17.76 -5.49 2.11
N THR A 112 -18.84 -6.08 2.64
CA THR A 112 -18.79 -6.81 3.92
C THR A 112 -17.97 -8.09 3.84
N GLN A 113 -18.06 -8.83 2.73
CA GLN A 113 -17.23 -10.01 2.51
C GLN A 113 -15.73 -9.69 2.39
N MET A 114 -15.40 -8.47 1.96
CA MET A 114 -14.01 -8.00 1.80
C MET A 114 -13.46 -7.22 2.99
N LEU A 115 -14.14 -7.22 4.14
CA LEU A 115 -13.62 -6.59 5.37
C LEU A 115 -12.25 -7.12 5.82
N PRO A 116 -11.93 -8.43 5.72
CA PRO A 116 -10.57 -8.90 6.03
C PRO A 116 -9.51 -8.24 5.13
N SER A 117 -9.81 -8.03 3.86
CA SER A 117 -8.94 -7.30 2.94
C SER A 117 -8.82 -5.82 3.30
N LEU A 118 -9.89 -5.16 3.80
CA LEU A 118 -9.82 -3.79 4.32
C LEU A 118 -8.80 -3.68 5.45
N MET A 119 -8.81 -4.61 6.39
CA MET A 119 -7.83 -4.63 7.49
C MET A 119 -6.40 -4.68 6.96
N GLY A 120 -6.13 -5.53 5.97
CA GLY A 120 -4.82 -5.60 5.30
C GLY A 120 -4.41 -4.28 4.65
N HIS A 121 -5.33 -3.60 3.97
CA HIS A 121 -5.06 -2.29 3.33
C HIS A 121 -4.84 -1.17 4.35
N LEU A 122 -5.56 -1.19 5.48
CA LEU A 122 -5.34 -0.23 6.56
C LEU A 122 -3.99 -0.44 7.24
N VAL A 123 -3.60 -1.70 7.51
CA VAL A 123 -2.26 -2.04 8.04
C VAL A 123 -1.17 -1.62 7.05
N PHE A 124 -1.34 -1.95 5.77
CA PHE A 124 -0.44 -1.50 4.70
C PHE A 124 -0.27 0.01 4.71
N GLY A 125 -1.37 0.75 4.70
CA GLY A 125 -1.37 2.20 4.66
C GLY A 125 -0.74 2.83 5.91
N ALA A 126 -1.07 2.32 7.10
CA ALA A 126 -0.49 2.78 8.36
C ALA A 126 1.04 2.61 8.39
N LEU A 127 1.54 1.44 7.96
CA LEU A 127 2.98 1.16 7.86
C LEU A 127 3.65 2.01 6.78
N LEU A 128 3.05 2.12 5.60
CA LEU A 128 3.54 2.99 4.53
C LEU A 128 3.71 4.43 5.02
N GLY A 129 2.67 5.02 5.58
CA GLY A 129 2.69 6.41 6.04
C GLY A 129 3.59 6.62 7.26
N GLY A 130 3.66 5.66 8.17
CA GLY A 130 4.53 5.68 9.35
C GLY A 130 6.01 5.61 8.98
N VAL A 131 6.40 4.61 8.16
CA VAL A 131 7.79 4.44 7.69
C VAL A 131 8.21 5.62 6.82
N TYR A 132 7.33 6.07 5.91
CA TYR A 132 7.61 7.25 5.09
C TYR A 132 7.94 8.47 5.94
N SER A 133 7.12 8.78 6.94
CA SER A 133 7.31 9.93 7.82
C SER A 133 8.56 9.80 8.70
N TRP A 134 8.82 8.61 9.23
CA TRP A 134 10.01 8.33 10.01
C TRP A 134 11.29 8.58 9.21
N LEU A 135 11.39 8.07 7.98
CA LEU A 135 12.52 8.31 7.08
C LEU A 135 12.68 9.78 6.70
N GLN A 136 11.59 10.55 6.65
CA GLN A 136 11.65 12.00 6.39
C GLN A 136 12.15 12.79 7.60
N ASP A 137 11.78 12.40 8.81
CA ASP A 137 12.17 13.09 10.05
C ASP A 137 13.66 12.87 10.38
N ASP A 138 14.20 11.68 10.15
CA ASP A 138 15.62 11.38 10.32
C ASP A 138 16.50 12.31 9.48
N VAL A 139 16.09 12.53 8.24
CA VAL A 139 16.84 13.42 7.34
C VAL A 139 16.83 14.87 7.80
N ARG A 140 15.71 15.36 8.33
CA ARG A 140 15.62 16.74 8.86
C ARG A 140 16.49 16.92 10.08
N ARG A 141 16.54 15.93 10.98
CA ARG A 141 17.41 15.95 12.16
C ARG A 141 18.88 15.99 11.78
N LEU A 142 19.31 15.16 10.81
CA LEU A 142 20.70 15.14 10.34
C LEU A 142 21.09 16.46 9.65
N ALA A 143 20.21 17.05 8.83
CA ALA A 143 20.46 18.34 8.20
C ALA A 143 20.61 19.48 9.23
N HIS A 144 19.80 19.44 10.30
CA HIS A 144 19.89 20.45 11.37
C HIS A 144 21.16 20.30 12.21
N ALA A 145 21.61 19.07 12.47
CA ALA A 145 22.85 18.79 13.20
C ALA A 145 24.11 19.20 12.45
N GLN A 146 24.09 19.33 11.12
CA GLN A 146 25.21 19.79 10.28
C GLN A 146 25.25 21.31 10.09
N SER A 147 24.22 22.04 10.51
CA SER A 147 24.09 23.49 10.37
C SER A 147 24.45 24.25 11.66
N VAL A 148 24.78 23.54 12.72
CA VAL A 148 25.24 24.04 14.03
C VAL A 148 26.74 23.80 14.20
#